data_cd410d48eed840063785e01344d59502
#
_entry.id   cd410d48eed840063785e01344d59502
#
_cell.length_a   1.000
_cell.length_b   1.000
_cell.length_c   1.000
_cell.angle_alpha   90.00
_cell.angle_beta   90.00
_cell.angle_gamma   90.00
#
_symmetry.space_group_name_H-M   'P 1'
#
loop_
_entity.id
_entity.type
_entity.pdbx_description
1 polymer ?
#
loop_
_entity_poly.entity_id
_entity_poly.type
_entity_poly.pdbx_seq_one_letter_code
_entity_poly.pdbx_strand_id
1 'polypeptide(L)'
;FLDHHRSDALWSEVEWTLIIAGDFIDFLQVTDLPSPPGSEEEVPAAGSGLRSDPTYGLKAGPKESAWKLSRVAEGHPRTFRALAEFAQAHRIVIISGNHDAEFVFPEVRTQLQRELGRCLGKSGSEFADTVEFNPWFYLEDGVYVEHGHQYDSWNSFRFVLDPRLAATQGGNTPNRNDLELPLGTLFVRYVFNRVELDLPFADNLKPARRFLLWFALFRPWSALRFFLRDGCEMLRRIRRKWTSPEGEAQESKAATPFVLEEGVSQARPKEEGRWSSRDIALMEELNRLAETPVLSDHHSLKRRIFRRLTGPVVLPTLIVLALAWFGASLLQVVRPFLVFTLPAPLASQLDTLWGRLPAHLQDFLLGSFWLFAGLTAFSYRRLQRPDTRLRDRLRERSAAVRRVAGCSHVIMGHTHDADRLRDPQGAYFNCGTWTKVFSPEERVIREEKELTFVRLLRIENGWRGDLMRWEGIACDSRPALVFRDR
;
A
#
# COMPACT_ATOMS: atom_id res chain seq x y z
N PHE A 1 -5.46 9.91 -21.70
CA PHE A 1 -4.27 10.61 -21.20
C PHE A 1 -3.05 10.36 -22.10
N LEU A 2 -2.60 9.10 -22.24
CA LEU A 2 -1.44 8.78 -23.09
C LEU A 2 -1.70 9.12 -24.56
N ASP A 3 -2.87 8.83 -25.07
CA ASP A 3 -3.26 9.19 -26.45
C ASP A 3 -3.23 10.69 -26.67
N HIS A 4 -3.70 11.48 -25.71
CA HIS A 4 -3.64 12.94 -25.79
C HIS A 4 -2.20 13.44 -25.92
N HIS A 5 -1.28 12.95 -25.07
CA HIS A 5 0.13 13.38 -25.13
C HIS A 5 0.88 12.88 -26.36
N ARG A 6 0.44 11.78 -26.96
CA ARG A 6 1.02 11.22 -28.18
C ARG A 6 0.54 11.91 -29.46
N SER A 7 -0.76 12.24 -29.54
CA SER A 7 -1.44 12.61 -30.78
C SER A 7 -1.92 14.05 -30.84
N ASP A 8 -1.87 14.81 -29.75
CA ASP A 8 -2.21 16.23 -29.77
C ASP A 8 -1.20 17.01 -30.60
N ALA A 9 -1.69 17.89 -31.51
CA ALA A 9 -0.86 18.67 -32.40
C ALA A 9 0.16 19.57 -31.67
N LEU A 10 -0.12 19.95 -30.43
CA LEU A 10 0.80 20.74 -29.59
C LEU A 10 1.98 19.91 -29.06
N TRP A 11 1.84 18.58 -29.02
CA TRP A 11 2.77 17.67 -28.34
C TRP A 11 3.33 16.59 -29.25
N SER A 12 2.88 16.49 -30.50
CA SER A 12 3.26 15.44 -31.46
C SER A 12 4.73 15.40 -31.80
N GLU A 13 5.44 16.53 -31.67
CA GLU A 13 6.89 16.62 -31.93
C GLU A 13 7.73 16.51 -30.65
N VAL A 14 7.09 16.35 -29.48
CA VAL A 14 7.79 16.26 -28.19
C VAL A 14 8.12 14.80 -27.89
N GLU A 15 9.37 14.53 -27.59
CA GLU A 15 9.78 13.23 -27.04
C GLU A 15 9.42 13.15 -25.56
N TRP A 16 8.50 12.25 -25.25
CA TRP A 16 8.03 12.05 -23.88
C TRP A 16 8.73 10.89 -23.17
N THR A 17 9.03 11.07 -21.91
CA THR A 17 9.32 9.96 -21.00
C THR A 17 8.21 9.86 -19.97
N LEU A 18 7.49 8.73 -19.97
CA LEU A 18 6.52 8.41 -18.94
C LEU A 18 7.25 7.74 -17.78
N ILE A 19 7.23 8.35 -16.60
CA ILE A 19 7.79 7.75 -15.39
C ILE A 19 6.65 7.34 -14.46
N ILE A 20 6.53 6.05 -14.23
CA ILE A 20 5.56 5.49 -13.28
C ILE A 20 6.26 5.37 -11.93
N ALA A 21 5.86 6.20 -10.99
CA ALA A 21 6.52 6.36 -9.69
C ALA A 21 6.09 5.30 -8.66
N GLY A 22 6.10 4.02 -9.05
CA GLY A 22 5.76 2.87 -8.21
C GLY A 22 4.27 2.57 -8.07
N ASP A 23 3.96 1.40 -7.52
CA ASP A 23 2.61 0.88 -7.30
C ASP A 23 1.74 0.92 -8.58
N PHE A 24 2.37 0.55 -9.72
CA PHE A 24 1.69 0.47 -11.01
C PHE A 24 0.74 -0.72 -11.07
N ILE A 25 1.19 -1.87 -10.58
CA ILE A 25 0.41 -3.10 -10.50
C ILE A 25 0.29 -3.52 -9.03
N ASP A 26 -0.93 -3.61 -8.52
CA ASP A 26 -1.14 -4.18 -7.19
C ASP A 26 -1.22 -5.71 -7.24
N PHE A 27 -0.06 -6.38 -7.19
CA PHE A 27 0.03 -7.84 -7.19
C PHE A 27 -0.60 -8.48 -5.93
N LEU A 28 -0.76 -7.71 -4.87
CA LEU A 28 -1.28 -8.21 -3.59
C LEU A 28 -2.79 -8.39 -3.64
N GLN A 29 -3.48 -7.58 -4.43
CA GLN A 29 -4.93 -7.60 -4.57
C GLN A 29 -5.41 -8.64 -5.59
N VAL A 30 -4.52 -9.25 -6.38
CA VAL A 30 -4.88 -10.36 -7.27
C VAL A 30 -5.01 -11.64 -6.45
N THR A 31 -6.23 -11.93 -6.02
CA THR A 31 -6.57 -13.11 -5.19
C THR A 31 -7.10 -14.30 -5.98
N ASP A 32 -7.31 -14.15 -7.28
CA ASP A 32 -7.73 -15.22 -8.17
C ASP A 32 -6.76 -16.40 -8.15
N LEU A 33 -7.29 -17.57 -8.39
CA LEU A 33 -6.55 -18.81 -8.57
C LEU A 33 -6.73 -19.32 -9.99
N PRO A 34 -5.69 -19.95 -10.59
CA PRO A 34 -5.83 -20.62 -11.87
C PRO A 34 -6.93 -21.69 -11.82
N SER A 35 -7.72 -21.79 -12.87
CA SER A 35 -8.71 -22.82 -13.02
C SER A 35 -8.05 -24.21 -13.00
N PRO A 36 -8.72 -25.26 -12.46
CA PRO A 36 -8.20 -26.62 -12.45
C PRO A 36 -7.92 -27.11 -13.87
N PRO A 37 -6.91 -27.98 -14.09
CA PRO A 37 -6.66 -28.60 -15.38
C PRO A 37 -7.92 -29.29 -15.93
N GLY A 38 -8.32 -28.97 -17.15
CA GLY A 38 -9.51 -29.55 -17.80
C GLY A 38 -10.79 -28.71 -17.71
N SER A 39 -10.75 -27.49 -17.14
CA SER A 39 -11.81 -26.50 -17.32
C SER A 39 -11.73 -25.85 -18.70
N GLU A 40 -12.87 -25.46 -19.30
CA GLU A 40 -12.95 -24.87 -20.66
C GLU A 40 -12.16 -23.55 -20.83
N GLU A 41 -11.75 -22.91 -19.76
CA GLU A 41 -10.78 -21.82 -19.78
C GLU A 41 -9.37 -22.42 -19.82
N GLU A 42 -8.83 -22.62 -21.00
CA GLU A 42 -7.41 -22.91 -21.20
C GLU A 42 -6.56 -21.71 -20.77
N VAL A 43 -6.21 -21.69 -19.48
CA VAL A 43 -5.10 -20.86 -19.01
C VAL A 43 -3.82 -21.54 -19.52
N PRO A 44 -2.91 -20.81 -20.21
CA PRO A 44 -1.65 -21.38 -20.70
C PRO A 44 -0.97 -22.19 -19.61
N ALA A 45 -0.30 -23.27 -19.94
CA ALA A 45 0.30 -24.32 -19.07
C ALA A 45 1.18 -23.86 -17.88
N ALA A 46 1.12 -22.59 -17.50
CA ALA A 46 1.76 -22.01 -16.34
C ALA A 46 1.14 -22.47 -14.98
N GLY A 47 -0.02 -23.15 -14.99
CA GLY A 47 -0.74 -23.50 -13.76
C GLY A 47 -0.17 -24.66 -12.95
N SER A 48 0.66 -25.54 -13.54
CA SER A 48 1.23 -26.67 -12.82
C SER A 48 2.44 -26.22 -11.99
N GLY A 49 2.28 -26.23 -10.66
CA GLY A 49 3.37 -25.95 -9.71
C GLY A 49 3.36 -24.54 -9.12
N LEU A 50 2.28 -23.74 -9.30
CA LEU A 50 2.13 -22.46 -8.63
C LEU A 50 1.81 -22.64 -7.15
N ARG A 51 2.49 -21.87 -6.30
CA ARG A 51 2.30 -21.87 -4.85
C ARG A 51 1.11 -21.00 -4.49
N SER A 52 0.03 -21.60 -4.01
CA SER A 52 -1.21 -20.92 -3.67
C SER A 52 -1.61 -21.07 -2.22
N ASP A 53 -2.44 -20.16 -1.77
CA ASP A 53 -3.22 -20.25 -0.55
C ASP A 53 -4.70 -20.10 -0.93
N PRO A 54 -5.55 -21.09 -0.63
CA PRO A 54 -6.96 -21.04 -1.02
C PRO A 54 -7.72 -19.81 -0.52
N THR A 55 -7.20 -19.17 0.53
CA THR A 55 -7.83 -18.02 1.18
C THR A 55 -7.30 -16.68 0.67
N TYR A 56 -6.01 -16.63 0.31
CA TYR A 56 -5.29 -15.37 0.02
C TYR A 56 -4.63 -15.35 -1.36
N GLY A 57 -5.03 -16.26 -2.25
CA GLY A 57 -4.55 -16.32 -3.62
C GLY A 57 -3.11 -16.82 -3.75
N LEU A 58 -2.51 -16.56 -4.90
CA LEU A 58 -1.14 -16.98 -5.20
C LEU A 58 -0.10 -16.24 -4.34
N LYS A 59 1.04 -16.91 -4.04
CA LYS A 59 2.19 -16.27 -3.37
C LYS A 59 2.86 -15.24 -4.29
N ALA A 60 3.89 -14.56 -3.75
CA ALA A 60 4.70 -13.59 -4.49
C ALA A 60 5.99 -14.25 -4.98
N GLY A 61 5.89 -15.11 -5.97
CA GLY A 61 7.04 -15.73 -6.63
C GLY A 61 7.07 -15.36 -8.12
N PRO A 62 8.15 -15.68 -8.85
CA PRO A 62 8.32 -15.25 -10.24
C PRO A 62 7.21 -15.74 -11.16
N LYS A 63 6.84 -17.03 -11.07
CA LYS A 63 5.76 -17.62 -11.89
C LYS A 63 4.38 -17.13 -11.47
N GLU A 64 4.14 -17.11 -10.17
CA GLU A 64 2.89 -16.65 -9.58
C GLU A 64 2.61 -15.19 -9.94
N SER A 65 3.64 -14.35 -9.86
CA SER A 65 3.51 -12.92 -10.18
C SER A 65 3.38 -12.67 -11.69
N ALA A 66 4.08 -13.43 -12.53
CA ALA A 66 3.88 -13.36 -13.97
C ALA A 66 2.43 -13.75 -14.36
N TRP A 67 1.87 -14.79 -13.75
CA TRP A 67 0.47 -15.17 -13.96
C TRP A 67 -0.50 -14.06 -13.48
N LYS A 68 -0.27 -13.49 -12.31
CA LYS A 68 -1.09 -12.37 -11.80
C LYS A 68 -1.07 -11.18 -12.77
N LEU A 69 0.10 -10.86 -13.32
CA LEU A 69 0.24 -9.78 -14.30
C LEU A 69 -0.60 -10.04 -15.55
N SER A 70 -0.64 -11.28 -16.05
CA SER A 70 -1.50 -11.63 -17.18
C SER A 70 -2.98 -11.40 -16.86
N ARG A 71 -3.44 -11.78 -15.64
CA ARG A 71 -4.81 -11.53 -15.21
C ARG A 71 -5.13 -10.04 -15.12
N VAL A 72 -4.18 -9.23 -14.64
CA VAL A 72 -4.32 -7.76 -14.63
C VAL A 72 -4.43 -7.21 -16.06
N ALA A 73 -3.57 -7.68 -16.98
CA ALA A 73 -3.59 -7.25 -18.37
C ALA A 73 -4.92 -7.61 -19.06
N GLU A 74 -5.45 -8.80 -18.82
CA GLU A 74 -6.76 -9.23 -19.31
C GLU A 74 -7.91 -8.37 -18.76
N GLY A 75 -7.85 -7.98 -17.50
CA GLY A 75 -8.84 -7.10 -16.87
C GLY A 75 -8.76 -5.64 -17.34
N HIS A 76 -7.60 -5.21 -17.83
CA HIS A 76 -7.33 -3.81 -18.21
C HIS A 76 -6.78 -3.63 -19.63
N PRO A 77 -7.41 -4.22 -20.67
CA PRO A 77 -6.84 -4.28 -22.03
C PRO A 77 -6.62 -2.89 -22.65
N ARG A 78 -7.45 -1.91 -22.32
CA ARG A 78 -7.30 -0.54 -22.82
C ARG A 78 -6.05 0.15 -22.26
N THR A 79 -5.75 -0.07 -20.98
CA THR A 79 -4.57 0.51 -20.32
C THR A 79 -3.29 -0.07 -20.92
N PHE A 80 -3.22 -1.40 -21.06
CA PHE A 80 -2.05 -2.06 -21.64
C PHE A 80 -1.87 -1.70 -23.12
N ARG A 81 -2.94 -1.56 -23.88
CA ARG A 81 -2.88 -1.09 -25.27
C ARG A 81 -2.34 0.34 -25.34
N ALA A 82 -2.84 1.27 -24.54
CA ALA A 82 -2.38 2.65 -24.53
C ALA A 82 -0.90 2.75 -24.15
N LEU A 83 -0.43 1.96 -23.19
CA LEU A 83 0.99 1.87 -22.85
C LEU A 83 1.82 1.30 -23.99
N ALA A 84 1.35 0.23 -24.65
CA ALA A 84 2.03 -0.37 -25.78
C ALA A 84 2.16 0.60 -26.95
N GLU A 85 1.08 1.32 -27.27
CA GLU A 85 1.09 2.34 -28.31
C GLU A 85 2.00 3.52 -27.96
N PHE A 86 2.02 3.95 -26.71
CA PHE A 86 2.91 5.01 -26.23
C PHE A 86 4.39 4.57 -26.33
N ALA A 87 4.72 3.35 -25.93
CA ALA A 87 6.07 2.82 -25.93
C ALA A 87 6.66 2.61 -27.34
N GLN A 88 5.87 2.74 -28.43
CA GLN A 88 6.39 2.68 -29.79
C GLN A 88 7.21 3.92 -30.19
N ALA A 89 6.91 5.06 -29.61
CA ALA A 89 7.55 6.33 -29.95
C ALA A 89 8.22 7.01 -28.76
N HIS A 90 7.97 6.54 -27.55
CA HIS A 90 8.34 7.21 -26.31
C HIS A 90 8.88 6.21 -25.30
N ARG A 91 9.67 6.69 -24.33
CA ARG A 91 10.26 5.89 -23.25
C ARG A 91 9.28 5.74 -22.09
N ILE A 92 9.21 4.55 -21.52
CA ILE A 92 8.50 4.28 -20.26
C ILE A 92 9.51 3.82 -19.22
N VAL A 93 9.49 4.44 -18.05
CA VAL A 93 10.30 4.07 -16.90
C VAL A 93 9.35 3.62 -15.79
N ILE A 94 9.52 2.39 -15.31
CA ILE A 94 8.73 1.83 -14.20
C ILE A 94 9.63 1.73 -12.99
N ILE A 95 9.29 2.46 -11.94
CA ILE A 95 9.95 2.39 -10.64
C ILE A 95 9.14 1.44 -9.76
N SER A 96 9.80 0.54 -9.03
CA SER A 96 9.08 -0.35 -8.11
C SER A 96 8.61 0.38 -6.87
N GLY A 97 7.36 0.15 -6.49
CA GLY A 97 6.78 0.53 -5.21
C GLY A 97 6.75 -0.62 -4.21
N ASN A 98 5.93 -0.51 -3.18
CA ASN A 98 5.76 -1.58 -2.20
C ASN A 98 4.65 -2.59 -2.57
N HIS A 99 3.80 -2.28 -3.55
CA HIS A 99 2.76 -3.17 -4.07
C HIS A 99 3.17 -3.93 -5.33
N ASP A 100 4.27 -3.53 -5.96
CA ASP A 100 4.79 -4.13 -7.20
C ASP A 100 6.30 -4.44 -7.16
N ALA A 101 6.80 -4.75 -5.97
CA ALA A 101 8.17 -5.23 -5.78
C ALA A 101 8.48 -6.49 -6.60
N GLU A 102 7.47 -7.18 -7.09
CA GLU A 102 7.54 -8.33 -7.98
C GLU A 102 8.24 -8.01 -9.31
N PHE A 103 8.36 -6.75 -9.70
CA PHE A 103 9.19 -6.35 -10.84
C PHE A 103 10.69 -6.61 -10.65
N VAL A 104 11.13 -7.01 -9.46
CA VAL A 104 12.49 -7.55 -9.27
C VAL A 104 12.73 -8.84 -10.05
N PHE A 105 11.67 -9.62 -10.32
CA PHE A 105 11.77 -10.87 -11.09
C PHE A 105 11.83 -10.59 -12.60
N PRO A 106 12.88 -11.10 -13.32
CA PRO A 106 12.97 -10.99 -14.77
C PRO A 106 11.74 -11.56 -15.49
N GLU A 107 11.17 -12.64 -14.97
CA GLU A 107 9.97 -13.27 -15.51
C GLU A 107 8.77 -12.34 -15.56
N VAL A 108 8.61 -11.51 -14.54
CA VAL A 108 7.51 -10.52 -14.45
C VAL A 108 7.72 -9.39 -15.45
N ARG A 109 8.96 -8.90 -15.58
CA ARG A 109 9.32 -7.88 -16.59
C ARG A 109 9.08 -8.39 -18.01
N THR A 110 9.56 -9.60 -18.31
CA THR A 110 9.33 -10.26 -19.60
C THR A 110 7.84 -10.46 -19.85
N GLN A 111 7.06 -10.81 -18.83
CA GLN A 111 5.60 -10.94 -18.98
C GLN A 111 4.94 -9.61 -19.31
N LEU A 112 5.34 -8.50 -18.67
CA LEU A 112 4.82 -7.17 -19.04
C LEU A 112 5.11 -6.85 -20.51
N GLN A 113 6.34 -7.05 -20.96
CA GLN A 113 6.72 -6.83 -22.35
C GLN A 113 5.92 -7.71 -23.33
N ARG A 114 5.65 -8.97 -22.98
CA ARG A 114 4.78 -9.87 -23.76
C ARG A 114 3.34 -9.35 -23.85
N GLU A 115 2.78 -8.86 -22.72
CA GLU A 115 1.41 -8.33 -22.74
C GLU A 115 1.31 -7.06 -23.58
N LEU A 116 2.31 -6.19 -23.54
CA LEU A 116 2.38 -5.02 -24.42
C LEU A 116 2.46 -5.45 -25.91
N GLY A 117 3.34 -6.41 -26.21
CA GLY A 117 3.46 -6.98 -27.56
C GLY A 117 2.14 -7.58 -28.04
N ARG A 118 1.47 -8.38 -27.20
CA ARG A 118 0.19 -9.00 -27.51
C ARG A 118 -0.88 -7.97 -27.90
N CYS A 119 -0.92 -6.81 -27.23
CA CYS A 119 -1.87 -5.74 -27.55
C CYS A 119 -1.74 -5.19 -28.97
N LEU A 120 -0.56 -5.30 -29.59
CA LEU A 120 -0.24 -4.75 -30.92
C LEU A 120 0.07 -5.85 -31.96
N GLY A 121 -0.02 -7.12 -31.59
CA GLY A 121 0.38 -8.22 -32.47
C GLY A 121 1.88 -8.28 -32.73
N LYS A 122 2.71 -7.80 -31.79
CA LYS A 122 4.16 -7.71 -31.87
C LYS A 122 4.87 -8.62 -30.88
N SER A 123 6.17 -8.81 -31.06
CA SER A 123 7.00 -9.50 -30.06
C SER A 123 7.19 -8.63 -28.82
N GLY A 124 7.17 -9.24 -27.63
CA GLY A 124 7.50 -8.53 -26.40
C GLY A 124 8.93 -7.96 -26.36
N SER A 125 9.86 -8.58 -27.11
CA SER A 125 11.25 -8.11 -27.23
C SER A 125 11.38 -6.72 -27.87
N GLU A 126 10.40 -6.27 -28.66
CA GLU A 126 10.39 -4.94 -29.25
C GLU A 126 10.25 -3.82 -28.21
N PHE A 127 9.85 -4.16 -26.98
CA PHE A 127 9.71 -3.23 -25.87
C PHE A 127 10.90 -3.25 -24.89
N ALA A 128 11.94 -4.03 -25.18
CA ALA A 128 13.08 -4.18 -24.26
C ALA A 128 13.85 -2.86 -24.07
N ASP A 129 13.98 -2.07 -25.11
CA ASP A 129 14.71 -0.81 -25.10
C ASP A 129 13.87 0.40 -24.72
N THR A 130 12.53 0.30 -24.81
CA THR A 130 11.61 1.42 -24.55
C THR A 130 10.94 1.34 -23.19
N VAL A 131 10.95 0.17 -22.53
CA VAL A 131 10.39 -0.03 -21.18
C VAL A 131 11.49 -0.41 -20.21
N GLU A 132 11.90 0.55 -19.39
CA GLU A 132 12.93 0.42 -18.37
C GLU A 132 12.34 0.11 -17.01
N PHE A 133 13.04 -0.70 -16.20
CA PHE A 133 12.64 -1.04 -14.83
C PHE A 133 13.70 -0.62 -13.83
N ASN A 134 13.32 0.23 -12.89
CA ASN A 134 14.17 0.70 -11.80
C ASN A 134 13.67 0.16 -10.45
N PRO A 135 14.51 -0.54 -9.69
CA PRO A 135 14.08 -1.15 -8.44
C PRO A 135 13.83 -0.13 -7.33
N TRP A 136 14.35 1.09 -7.43
CA TRP A 136 14.24 2.08 -6.37
C TRP A 136 13.92 3.48 -6.90
N PHE A 137 14.82 4.10 -7.69
CA PHE A 137 14.65 5.48 -8.15
C PHE A 137 15.16 5.67 -9.59
N TYR A 138 14.75 6.77 -10.16
CA TYR A 138 15.25 7.32 -11.42
C TYR A 138 15.92 8.66 -11.14
N LEU A 139 17.09 8.89 -11.72
CA LEU A 139 17.81 10.16 -11.61
C LEU A 139 18.44 10.49 -12.96
N GLU A 140 17.95 11.53 -13.60
CA GLU A 140 18.46 12.03 -14.88
C GLU A 140 18.26 13.54 -14.96
N ASP A 141 19.25 14.27 -15.47
CA ASP A 141 19.21 15.72 -15.73
C ASP A 141 18.73 16.58 -14.54
N GLY A 142 19.02 16.20 -13.32
CA GLY A 142 18.62 16.93 -12.11
C GLY A 142 17.16 16.70 -11.68
N VAL A 143 16.51 15.67 -12.23
CA VAL A 143 15.20 15.17 -11.82
C VAL A 143 15.39 13.84 -11.11
N TYR A 144 14.89 13.75 -9.88
CA TYR A 144 14.87 12.54 -9.07
C TYR A 144 13.43 12.08 -8.88
N VAL A 145 13.15 10.82 -9.17
CA VAL A 145 11.82 10.21 -8.99
C VAL A 145 11.95 8.91 -8.23
N GLU A 146 11.16 8.71 -7.20
CA GLU A 146 11.02 7.45 -6.48
C GLU A 146 9.57 7.24 -5.98
N HIS A 147 9.25 6.03 -5.55
CA HIS A 147 7.93 5.81 -4.97
C HIS A 147 7.75 6.50 -3.61
N GLY A 148 8.76 6.48 -2.74
CA GLY A 148 8.74 7.12 -1.41
C GLY A 148 8.40 6.18 -0.25
N HIS A 149 8.13 4.90 -0.49
CA HIS A 149 7.82 3.90 0.54
C HIS A 149 8.99 3.63 1.51
N GLN A 150 10.23 3.93 1.11
CA GLN A 150 11.41 3.77 1.97
C GLN A 150 11.42 4.75 3.16
N TYR A 151 10.62 5.81 3.13
CA TYR A 151 10.44 6.75 4.26
C TYR A 151 9.22 6.43 5.13
N ASP A 152 8.60 5.27 4.91
CA ASP A 152 7.52 4.72 5.73
C ASP A 152 7.96 3.38 6.33
N SER A 153 8.26 3.35 7.62
CA SER A 153 8.74 2.16 8.32
C SER A 153 7.83 0.92 8.21
N TRP A 154 6.55 1.11 7.86
CA TRP A 154 5.61 0.02 7.63
C TRP A 154 5.74 -0.60 6.24
N ASN A 155 6.24 0.17 5.27
CA ASN A 155 6.31 -0.19 3.86
C ASN A 155 7.75 -0.22 3.31
N SER A 156 8.75 0.19 4.11
CA SER A 156 10.16 0.14 3.70
C SER A 156 10.68 -1.29 3.61
N PHE A 157 11.52 -1.54 2.61
CA PHE A 157 12.23 -2.79 2.44
C PHE A 157 13.62 -2.69 3.09
N ARG A 158 14.09 -3.81 3.64
CA ARG A 158 15.46 -3.93 4.13
C ARG A 158 16.47 -3.88 2.99
N PHE A 159 16.14 -4.53 1.89
CA PHE A 159 16.97 -4.61 0.68
C PHE A 159 16.15 -4.08 -0.50
N VAL A 160 16.08 -2.75 -0.63
CA VAL A 160 15.23 -2.10 -1.65
C VAL A 160 15.63 -2.44 -3.08
N LEU A 161 16.92 -2.68 -3.33
CA LEU A 161 17.44 -3.04 -4.67
C LEU A 161 17.11 -4.50 -5.03
N ASP A 162 17.05 -5.38 -4.04
CA ASP A 162 16.67 -6.78 -4.24
C ASP A 162 15.93 -7.34 -3.01
N PRO A 163 14.62 -7.16 -2.92
CA PRO A 163 13.82 -7.65 -1.80
C PRO A 163 13.81 -9.19 -1.67
N ARG A 164 14.38 -9.94 -2.63
CA ARG A 164 14.56 -11.41 -2.52
C ARG A 164 15.65 -11.79 -1.52
N LEU A 165 16.58 -10.88 -1.23
CA LEU A 165 17.71 -11.16 -0.33
C LEU A 165 17.28 -11.41 1.12
N ALA A 166 16.17 -10.83 1.55
CA ALA A 166 15.64 -11.07 2.90
C ALA A 166 15.04 -12.47 3.09
N ALA A 167 14.70 -13.15 2.01
CA ALA A 167 14.19 -14.52 2.04
C ALA A 167 15.29 -15.59 2.19
N THR A 168 16.57 -15.19 2.28
CA THR A 168 17.73 -16.07 2.40
C THR A 168 18.04 -16.46 3.82
N GLN A 169 17.20 -17.26 4.48
CA GLN A 169 17.43 -17.59 5.87
C GLN A 169 17.70 -19.06 6.11
N GLY A 170 18.75 -19.29 6.91
CA GLY A 170 19.04 -20.61 7.50
C GLY A 170 19.68 -21.65 6.59
N GLY A 171 19.83 -21.41 5.31
CA GLY A 171 20.43 -22.32 4.34
C GLY A 171 21.45 -21.62 3.43
N ASN A 172 22.43 -22.39 2.93
CA ASN A 172 23.51 -21.90 2.10
C ASN A 172 23.11 -21.37 0.70
N THR A 173 21.82 -21.34 0.37
CA THR A 173 21.32 -20.84 -0.91
C THR A 173 20.11 -19.91 -0.69
N PRO A 174 20.15 -18.68 -1.27
CA PRO A 174 19.01 -17.78 -1.28
C PRO A 174 17.78 -18.44 -1.92
N ASN A 175 16.64 -18.43 -1.25
CA ASN A 175 15.39 -18.76 -1.91
C ASN A 175 14.95 -17.58 -2.78
N ARG A 176 15.54 -17.47 -3.98
CA ARG A 176 15.27 -16.39 -4.93
C ARG A 176 13.83 -16.35 -5.46
N ASN A 177 13.00 -17.28 -5.02
CA ASN A 177 11.59 -17.40 -5.40
C ASN A 177 10.61 -16.77 -4.42
N ASP A 178 11.10 -16.10 -3.38
CA ASP A 178 10.25 -15.40 -2.41
C ASP A 178 10.70 -13.94 -2.25
N LEU A 179 9.75 -13.07 -1.91
CA LEU A 179 10.00 -11.66 -1.59
C LEU A 179 9.87 -11.39 -0.10
N GLU A 180 10.68 -10.47 0.41
CA GLU A 180 10.36 -9.78 1.65
C GLU A 180 9.13 -8.91 1.39
N LEU A 181 8.09 -9.14 2.17
CA LEU A 181 6.91 -8.29 2.17
C LEU A 181 6.92 -7.45 3.44
N PRO A 182 7.00 -6.12 3.34
CA PRO A 182 6.88 -5.21 4.49
C PRO A 182 5.57 -5.42 5.24
N LEU A 183 5.51 -4.96 6.50
CA LEU A 183 4.34 -5.17 7.34
C LEU A 183 3.06 -4.55 6.75
N GLY A 184 3.16 -3.36 6.14
CA GLY A 184 2.04 -2.71 5.48
C GLY A 184 1.50 -3.52 4.30
N THR A 185 2.40 -4.07 3.49
CA THR A 185 2.09 -4.97 2.36
C THR A 185 1.43 -6.26 2.83
N LEU A 186 1.92 -6.87 3.92
CA LEU A 186 1.27 -8.03 4.55
C LEU A 186 -0.15 -7.69 5.05
N PHE A 187 -0.34 -6.46 5.52
CA PHE A 187 -1.64 -5.99 5.98
C PHE A 187 -2.64 -5.88 4.82
N VAL A 188 -2.22 -5.38 3.67
CA VAL A 188 -3.04 -5.39 2.44
C VAL A 188 -3.46 -6.81 2.11
N ARG A 189 -2.50 -7.72 1.98
CA ARG A 189 -2.76 -9.10 1.58
C ARG A 189 -3.73 -9.84 2.50
N TYR A 190 -3.54 -9.73 3.83
CA TYR A 190 -4.26 -10.56 4.80
C TYR A 190 -5.49 -9.89 5.42
N VAL A 191 -5.57 -8.56 5.37
CA VAL A 191 -6.66 -7.79 5.98
C VAL A 191 -7.47 -7.08 4.92
N PHE A 192 -6.88 -6.17 4.15
CA PHE A 192 -7.63 -5.33 3.22
C PHE A 192 -8.33 -6.14 2.15
N ASN A 193 -7.68 -7.12 1.51
CA ASN A 193 -8.32 -7.98 0.50
C ASN A 193 -9.60 -8.67 0.99
N ARG A 194 -9.75 -8.89 2.31
CA ARG A 194 -10.96 -9.47 2.89
C ARG A 194 -12.05 -8.44 3.16
N VAL A 195 -11.64 -7.23 3.44
CA VAL A 195 -12.54 -6.14 3.80
C VAL A 195 -13.01 -5.39 2.54
N GLU A 196 -12.21 -5.34 1.50
CA GLU A 196 -12.53 -4.65 0.24
C GLU A 196 -13.70 -5.26 -0.52
N LEU A 197 -13.99 -6.54 -0.31
CA LEU A 197 -15.23 -7.16 -0.80
C LEU A 197 -16.48 -6.43 -0.29
N ASP A 198 -16.42 -5.89 0.95
CA ASP A 198 -17.51 -5.14 1.58
C ASP A 198 -17.28 -3.62 1.51
N LEU A 199 -16.03 -3.19 1.39
CA LEU A 199 -15.58 -1.79 1.44
C LEU A 199 -14.50 -1.53 0.39
N PRO A 200 -14.87 -1.29 -0.85
CA PRO A 200 -13.93 -0.94 -1.91
C PRO A 200 -13.05 0.26 -1.50
N PHE A 201 -11.77 0.19 -1.86
CA PHE A 201 -10.75 1.22 -1.55
C PHE A 201 -10.40 1.39 -0.07
N ALA A 202 -10.60 0.36 0.76
CA ALA A 202 -10.25 0.37 2.18
C ALA A 202 -8.72 0.56 2.42
N ASP A 203 -7.88 0.10 1.52
CA ASP A 203 -6.43 0.25 1.48
C ASP A 203 -5.97 1.72 1.41
N ASN A 204 -6.79 2.60 0.81
CA ASN A 204 -6.53 4.03 0.74
C ASN A 204 -6.69 4.76 2.09
N LEU A 205 -7.22 4.08 3.12
CA LEU A 205 -7.33 4.60 4.47
C LEU A 205 -6.03 4.48 5.26
N LYS A 206 -5.02 5.24 4.86
CA LYS A 206 -3.73 5.30 5.58
C LYS A 206 -3.81 6.26 6.79
N PRO A 207 -3.18 5.96 7.92
CA PRO A 207 -2.50 4.72 8.28
C PRO A 207 -3.47 3.61 8.73
N ALA A 208 -3.06 2.33 8.65
CA ALA A 208 -3.87 1.15 8.97
C ALA A 208 -4.63 1.22 10.31
N ARG A 209 -4.05 1.87 11.35
CA ARG A 209 -4.73 2.10 12.64
C ARG A 209 -6.00 2.94 12.52
N ARG A 210 -6.01 3.89 11.57
CA ARG A 210 -7.15 4.77 11.32
C ARG A 210 -8.27 3.98 10.63
N PHE A 211 -7.90 3.14 9.68
CA PHE A 211 -8.81 2.17 9.07
C PHE A 211 -9.45 1.26 10.13
N LEU A 212 -8.64 0.61 10.99
CA LEU A 212 -9.15 -0.30 12.02
C LEU A 212 -10.13 0.41 12.97
N LEU A 213 -9.82 1.63 13.39
CA LEU A 213 -10.71 2.43 14.23
C LEU A 213 -12.00 2.80 13.49
N TRP A 214 -11.88 3.24 12.24
CA TRP A 214 -13.04 3.54 11.41
C TRP A 214 -13.91 2.29 11.19
N PHE A 215 -13.30 1.16 10.86
CA PHE A 215 -13.98 -0.11 10.63
C PHE A 215 -14.73 -0.59 11.89
N ALA A 216 -14.07 -0.52 13.05
CA ALA A 216 -14.70 -0.86 14.33
C ALA A 216 -15.89 0.06 14.68
N LEU A 217 -15.80 1.35 14.40
CA LEU A 217 -16.85 2.32 14.73
C LEU A 217 -18.04 2.28 13.76
N PHE A 218 -17.78 2.15 12.45
CA PHE A 218 -18.84 2.29 11.44
C PHE A 218 -19.37 0.97 10.90
N ARG A 219 -18.63 -0.13 11.10
CA ARG A 219 -19.01 -1.49 10.70
C ARG A 219 -18.74 -2.50 11.81
N PRO A 220 -19.31 -2.30 13.03
CA PRO A 220 -18.94 -3.11 14.21
C PRO A 220 -19.22 -4.59 14.02
N TRP A 221 -20.30 -4.97 13.35
CA TRP A 221 -20.62 -6.37 13.08
C TRP A 221 -19.68 -7.01 12.06
N SER A 222 -19.31 -6.28 11.00
CA SER A 222 -18.31 -6.75 10.02
C SER A 222 -16.93 -6.84 10.66
N ALA A 223 -16.55 -5.87 11.49
CA ALA A 223 -15.32 -5.89 12.26
C ALA A 223 -15.27 -7.09 13.22
N LEU A 224 -16.35 -7.33 13.97
CA LEU A 224 -16.45 -8.47 14.88
C LEU A 224 -16.36 -9.80 14.12
N ARG A 225 -17.11 -9.95 13.01
CA ARG A 225 -17.06 -11.15 12.17
C ARG A 225 -15.67 -11.37 11.60
N PHE A 226 -15.02 -10.34 11.11
CA PHE A 226 -13.65 -10.38 10.62
C PHE A 226 -12.68 -10.84 11.72
N PHE A 227 -12.73 -10.25 12.91
CA PHE A 227 -11.86 -10.64 14.02
C PHE A 227 -12.10 -12.05 14.50
N LEU A 228 -13.34 -12.51 14.57
CA LEU A 228 -13.66 -13.88 15.01
C LEU A 228 -13.30 -14.93 13.96
N ARG A 229 -13.52 -14.65 12.68
CA ARG A 229 -13.31 -15.61 11.59
C ARG A 229 -11.88 -15.60 11.07
N ASP A 230 -11.38 -14.42 10.71
CA ASP A 230 -10.13 -14.25 9.96
C ASP A 230 -8.99 -13.72 10.84
N GLY A 231 -9.28 -12.95 11.88
CA GLY A 231 -8.28 -12.31 12.73
C GLY A 231 -7.40 -13.32 13.50
N CYS A 232 -7.97 -14.39 14.02
CA CYS A 232 -7.21 -15.43 14.73
C CYS A 232 -6.28 -16.20 13.78
N GLU A 233 -6.74 -16.49 12.57
CA GLU A 233 -5.93 -17.18 11.55
C GLU A 233 -4.82 -16.27 11.01
N MET A 234 -5.13 -15.02 10.72
CA MET A 234 -4.17 -14.00 10.33
C MET A 234 -3.06 -13.85 11.38
N LEU A 235 -3.42 -13.70 12.64
CA LEU A 235 -2.47 -13.59 13.75
C LEU A 235 -1.62 -14.84 13.90
N ARG A 236 -2.20 -16.02 13.71
CA ARG A 236 -1.50 -17.30 13.74
C ARG A 236 -0.47 -17.41 12.61
N ARG A 237 -0.81 -16.93 11.38
CA ARG A 237 0.10 -16.92 10.21
C ARG A 237 1.21 -15.90 10.35
N ILE A 238 0.88 -14.69 10.78
CA ILE A 238 1.87 -13.65 11.09
C ILE A 238 2.82 -14.18 12.18
N ARG A 239 2.29 -14.77 13.25
CA ARG A 239 3.10 -15.38 14.32
C ARG A 239 3.97 -16.53 13.83
N ARG A 240 3.46 -17.46 12.99
CA ARG A 240 4.26 -18.57 12.44
C ARG A 240 5.43 -18.07 11.60
N LYS A 241 5.23 -17.04 10.77
CA LYS A 241 6.31 -16.43 9.99
C LYS A 241 7.36 -15.76 10.90
N TRP A 242 6.97 -15.32 12.09
CA TRP A 242 7.86 -14.64 13.04
C TRP A 242 8.50 -15.54 14.10
N THR A 243 7.92 -16.69 14.37
CA THR A 243 8.46 -17.67 15.33
C THR A 243 9.12 -18.87 14.65
N SER A 244 9.26 -18.86 13.33
CA SER A 244 10.06 -19.89 12.65
C SER A 244 11.53 -19.72 13.07
N PRO A 245 12.29 -20.82 13.18
CA PRO A 245 13.75 -20.78 13.44
C PRO A 245 14.49 -19.87 12.43
N GLU A 246 13.92 -19.71 11.26
CA GLU A 246 14.33 -18.76 10.23
C GLU A 246 14.23 -17.29 10.73
N GLY A 247 13.24 -16.94 11.56
CA GLY A 247 13.08 -15.61 12.16
C GLY A 247 14.14 -15.29 13.23
N GLU A 248 14.61 -16.29 13.98
CA GLU A 248 15.61 -16.08 15.05
C GLU A 248 17.04 -15.95 14.52
N ALA A 249 17.37 -16.67 13.44
CA ALA A 249 18.66 -16.52 12.76
C ALA A 249 18.82 -15.13 12.10
N GLN A 250 17.72 -14.46 11.80
CA GLN A 250 17.68 -13.09 11.26
C GLN A 250 17.97 -12.04 12.32
N GLU A 251 17.61 -12.28 13.59
CA GLU A 251 17.87 -11.36 14.71
C GLU A 251 19.37 -11.15 14.94
N SER A 252 20.17 -12.19 14.79
CA SER A 252 21.63 -12.11 15.01
C SER A 252 22.36 -11.31 13.90
N LYS A 253 21.81 -11.24 12.68
CA LYS A 253 22.39 -10.51 11.53
C LYS A 253 21.76 -9.14 11.31
N ALA A 254 20.59 -8.85 11.89
CA ALA A 254 19.90 -7.57 11.74
C ALA A 254 20.57 -6.40 12.47
N ALA A 255 21.58 -6.66 13.28
CA ALA A 255 22.39 -5.62 13.95
C ALA A 255 23.47 -4.99 13.05
N THR A 256 23.70 -5.54 11.85
CA THR A 256 24.59 -4.92 10.87
C THR A 256 23.80 -3.98 9.97
N PRO A 257 24.27 -2.73 9.81
CA PRO A 257 23.69 -1.85 8.80
C PRO A 257 23.72 -2.54 7.45
N PHE A 258 22.70 -2.29 6.65
CA PHE A 258 22.63 -2.75 5.28
C PHE A 258 23.97 -2.55 4.57
N VAL A 259 24.59 -3.63 4.16
CA VAL A 259 25.79 -3.58 3.34
C VAL A 259 25.32 -3.58 1.90
N LEU A 260 25.28 -2.40 1.30
CA LEU A 260 24.94 -2.20 -0.11
C LEU A 260 25.83 -3.07 -1.00
N GLU A 261 27.08 -3.32 -0.60
CA GLU A 261 28.03 -4.20 -1.28
C GLU A 261 27.49 -5.63 -1.46
N GLU A 262 26.84 -6.23 -0.45
CA GLU A 262 26.21 -7.55 -0.61
C GLU A 262 24.96 -7.47 -1.51
N GLY A 263 24.13 -6.44 -1.34
CA GLY A 263 22.95 -6.20 -2.18
C GLY A 263 23.31 -5.91 -3.62
N VAL A 264 24.25 -5.01 -3.85
CA VAL A 264 24.75 -4.64 -5.20
C VAL A 264 25.55 -5.78 -5.83
N SER A 265 26.39 -6.49 -5.06
CA SER A 265 27.14 -7.64 -5.57
C SER A 265 26.25 -8.82 -5.96
N GLN A 266 25.13 -9.03 -5.25
CA GLN A 266 24.19 -10.13 -5.53
C GLN A 266 23.04 -9.73 -6.46
N ALA A 267 22.67 -8.46 -6.52
CA ALA A 267 21.72 -7.92 -7.49
C ALA A 267 22.34 -7.75 -8.88
N ARG A 268 23.67 -7.88 -9.01
CA ARG A 268 24.31 -7.94 -10.32
C ARG A 268 23.76 -9.15 -11.10
N PRO A 269 22.92 -8.97 -12.11
CA PRO A 269 22.91 -9.85 -13.25
C PRO A 269 24.32 -9.76 -13.83
N LYS A 270 24.78 -10.80 -14.51
CA LYS A 270 26.11 -10.88 -15.16
C LYS A 270 26.41 -9.78 -16.21
N GLU A 271 25.64 -8.71 -16.25
CA GLU A 271 25.89 -7.50 -17.02
C GLU A 271 26.82 -6.60 -16.21
N GLU A 272 28.10 -6.83 -16.39
CA GLU A 272 29.19 -5.96 -15.94
C GLU A 272 28.89 -4.52 -16.36
N GLY A 273 28.73 -3.60 -15.41
CA GLY A 273 28.77 -2.18 -15.68
C GLY A 273 27.56 -1.33 -15.31
N ARG A 274 26.50 -1.88 -14.71
CA ARG A 274 25.25 -1.13 -14.47
C ARG A 274 25.36 0.00 -13.43
N TRP A 275 26.27 -0.07 -12.47
CA TRP A 275 26.42 0.93 -11.40
C TRP A 275 27.87 1.41 -11.29
N SER A 276 28.07 2.72 -11.39
CA SER A 276 29.37 3.32 -11.12
C SER A 276 29.62 3.40 -9.60
N SER A 277 30.88 3.63 -9.17
CA SER A 277 31.19 3.87 -7.76
C SER A 277 30.44 5.09 -7.22
N ARG A 278 30.15 6.08 -8.06
CA ARG A 278 29.34 7.25 -7.69
C ARG A 278 27.88 6.87 -7.43
N ASP A 279 27.30 5.98 -8.24
CA ASP A 279 25.93 5.51 -8.04
C ASP A 279 25.80 4.72 -6.74
N ILE A 280 26.78 3.88 -6.42
CA ILE A 280 26.82 3.12 -5.17
C ILE A 280 26.91 4.07 -3.97
N ALA A 281 27.80 5.06 -3.99
CA ALA A 281 27.89 6.05 -2.93
C ALA A 281 26.61 6.86 -2.76
N LEU A 282 25.95 7.23 -3.86
CA LEU A 282 24.65 7.90 -3.84
C LEU A 282 23.59 7.03 -3.17
N MET A 283 23.51 5.74 -3.55
CA MET A 283 22.54 4.79 -2.97
C MET A 283 22.76 4.59 -1.47
N GLU A 284 24.02 4.54 -1.01
CA GLU A 284 24.34 4.46 0.41
C GLU A 284 23.85 5.69 1.19
N GLU A 285 24.09 6.87 0.66
CA GLU A 285 23.62 8.13 1.27
C GLU A 285 22.09 8.18 1.32
N LEU A 286 21.41 7.81 0.23
CA LEU A 286 19.94 7.74 0.18
C LEU A 286 19.41 6.70 1.16
N ASN A 287 20.07 5.54 1.28
CA ASN A 287 19.65 4.49 2.22
C ASN A 287 19.76 4.93 3.69
N ARG A 288 20.72 5.81 4.03
CA ARG A 288 20.80 6.42 5.37
C ARG A 288 19.60 7.33 5.68
N LEU A 289 18.93 7.85 4.68
CA LEU A 289 17.70 8.64 4.84
C LEU A 289 16.46 7.78 5.02
N ALA A 290 16.50 6.51 4.59
CA ALA A 290 15.37 5.59 4.69
C ALA A 290 14.98 5.31 6.15
N GLU A 291 13.70 4.99 6.36
CA GLU A 291 13.20 4.54 7.65
C GLU A 291 13.54 3.07 7.87
N THR A 292 13.96 2.72 9.08
CA THR A 292 14.19 1.33 9.45
C THR A 292 12.88 0.54 9.38
N PRO A 293 12.84 -0.57 8.62
CA PRO A 293 11.65 -1.42 8.55
C PRO A 293 11.18 -1.88 9.92
N VAL A 294 9.87 -1.85 10.15
CA VAL A 294 9.28 -2.25 11.44
C VAL A 294 9.63 -3.69 11.81
N LEU A 295 9.88 -4.55 10.82
CA LEU A 295 10.28 -5.94 11.02
C LEU A 295 11.74 -6.13 11.43
N SER A 296 12.60 -5.12 11.27
CA SER A 296 14.03 -5.22 11.61
C SER A 296 14.31 -5.13 13.11
N ASP A 297 13.37 -4.62 13.92
CA ASP A 297 13.49 -4.52 15.38
C ASP A 297 12.56 -5.51 16.09
N HIS A 298 12.92 -6.81 16.01
CA HIS A 298 12.13 -7.91 16.57
C HIS A 298 11.85 -7.79 18.08
N HIS A 299 12.77 -7.27 18.88
CA HIS A 299 12.57 -7.17 20.33
C HIS A 299 11.58 -6.08 20.71
N SER A 300 11.65 -4.93 20.09
CA SER A 300 10.68 -3.86 20.33
C SER A 300 9.32 -4.19 19.71
N LEU A 301 9.30 -4.89 18.58
CA LEU A 301 8.11 -5.33 17.90
C LEU A 301 7.44 -6.49 18.62
N LYS A 302 8.18 -7.54 19.05
CA LYS A 302 7.66 -8.59 19.95
C LYS A 302 7.00 -7.95 21.17
N ARG A 303 7.64 -6.96 21.81
CA ARG A 303 7.09 -6.28 22.97
C ARG A 303 5.89 -5.35 22.62
N ARG A 304 5.91 -4.65 21.48
CA ARG A 304 4.81 -3.77 21.05
C ARG A 304 3.64 -4.53 20.45
N ILE A 305 3.90 -5.56 19.65
CA ILE A 305 2.86 -6.40 19.03
C ILE A 305 2.37 -7.43 20.02
N PHE A 306 3.22 -8.03 20.86
CA PHE A 306 2.76 -8.89 21.95
C PHE A 306 1.91 -8.10 22.95
N ARG A 307 2.26 -6.89 23.34
CA ARG A 307 1.35 -6.00 24.12
C ARG A 307 0.08 -5.60 23.35
N ARG A 308 0.13 -5.51 22.01
CA ARG A 308 -1.03 -5.18 21.17
C ARG A 308 -1.80 -6.40 20.67
N LEU A 309 -1.19 -7.59 20.66
CA LEU A 309 -1.71 -8.85 20.12
C LEU A 309 -1.88 -9.95 21.17
N THR A 310 -1.41 -9.79 22.39
CA THR A 310 -2.02 -10.52 23.54
C THR A 310 -3.47 -10.10 23.71
N GLY A 311 -3.84 -9.08 22.96
CA GLY A 311 -5.19 -8.79 22.59
C GLY A 311 -5.95 -9.71 21.64
N PRO A 312 -5.48 -10.74 20.88
CA PRO A 312 -6.42 -11.44 20.00
C PRO A 312 -7.36 -12.40 20.72
N VAL A 313 -7.04 -12.81 21.94
CA VAL A 313 -8.00 -13.46 22.82
C VAL A 313 -8.62 -12.41 23.76
N VAL A 314 -7.79 -11.55 24.30
CA VAL A 314 -8.20 -10.50 25.23
C VAL A 314 -9.01 -9.40 24.53
N LEU A 315 -8.63 -8.95 23.32
CA LEU A 315 -9.36 -7.92 22.62
C LEU A 315 -10.74 -8.37 22.09
N PRO A 316 -10.93 -9.53 21.44
CA PRO A 316 -12.26 -10.03 21.15
C PRO A 316 -13.09 -10.33 22.40
N THR A 317 -12.47 -10.90 23.44
CA THR A 317 -13.14 -11.13 24.72
C THR A 317 -13.55 -9.80 25.36
N LEU A 318 -12.66 -8.80 25.36
CA LEU A 318 -12.98 -7.46 25.85
C LEU A 318 -14.02 -6.78 24.97
N ILE A 319 -14.01 -6.99 23.65
CA ILE A 319 -15.05 -6.46 22.74
C ILE A 319 -16.38 -7.14 23.01
N VAL A 320 -16.43 -8.46 23.18
CA VAL A 320 -17.66 -9.18 23.51
C VAL A 320 -18.18 -8.76 24.89
N LEU A 321 -17.31 -8.66 25.87
CA LEU A 321 -17.67 -8.15 27.20
C LEU A 321 -18.11 -6.68 27.17
N ALA A 322 -17.43 -5.86 26.38
CA ALA A 322 -17.80 -4.46 26.19
C ALA A 322 -19.12 -4.31 25.44
N LEU A 323 -19.41 -5.15 24.45
CA LEU A 323 -20.71 -5.14 23.76
C LEU A 323 -21.83 -5.66 24.64
N ALA A 324 -21.62 -6.72 25.42
CA ALA A 324 -22.58 -7.22 26.39
C ALA A 324 -22.85 -6.16 27.48
N TRP A 325 -21.78 -5.57 27.96
CA TRP A 325 -21.86 -4.50 28.95
C TRP A 325 -22.50 -3.21 28.38
N PHE A 326 -22.12 -2.80 27.15
CA PHE A 326 -22.77 -1.68 26.47
C PHE A 326 -24.26 -1.94 26.26
N GLY A 327 -24.63 -3.15 25.85
CA GLY A 327 -26.03 -3.56 25.71
C GLY A 327 -26.81 -3.44 27.04
N ALA A 328 -26.23 -3.90 28.14
CA ALA A 328 -26.81 -3.76 29.45
C ALA A 328 -26.89 -2.31 29.92
N SER A 329 -25.84 -1.53 29.65
CA SER A 329 -25.80 -0.09 29.97
C SER A 329 -26.80 0.73 29.14
N LEU A 330 -26.93 0.39 27.83
CA LEU A 330 -27.93 1.00 26.96
C LEU A 330 -29.36 0.67 27.42
N LEU A 331 -29.60 -0.57 27.83
CA LEU A 331 -30.89 -0.99 28.36
C LEU A 331 -31.27 -0.16 29.60
N GLN A 332 -30.31 0.16 30.47
CA GLN A 332 -30.56 1.05 31.62
C GLN A 332 -31.00 2.44 31.19
N VAL A 333 -30.38 3.02 30.16
CA VAL A 333 -30.73 4.37 29.67
C VAL A 333 -32.09 4.38 28.98
N VAL A 334 -32.40 3.35 28.20
CA VAL A 334 -33.69 3.29 27.44
C VAL A 334 -34.84 2.64 28.22
N ARG A 335 -34.56 1.97 29.33
CA ARG A 335 -35.55 1.27 30.14
C ARG A 335 -36.75 2.14 30.53
N PRO A 336 -36.60 3.38 31.02
CA PRO A 336 -37.76 4.21 31.36
C PRO A 336 -38.69 4.41 30.17
N PHE A 337 -38.14 4.57 28.97
CA PHE A 337 -38.90 4.67 27.74
C PHE A 337 -39.59 3.35 27.36
N LEU A 338 -38.84 2.22 27.45
CA LEU A 338 -39.37 0.89 27.18
C LEU A 338 -40.50 0.51 28.12
N VAL A 339 -40.37 0.77 29.43
CA VAL A 339 -41.42 0.54 30.43
C VAL A 339 -42.65 1.33 30.10
N PHE A 340 -42.50 2.55 29.59
CA PHE A 340 -43.63 3.40 29.21
C PHE A 340 -44.30 2.94 27.91
N THR A 341 -43.56 2.34 26.97
CA THR A 341 -44.05 2.00 25.61
C THR A 341 -44.48 0.54 25.47
N LEU A 342 -43.96 -0.36 26.32
CA LEU A 342 -44.27 -1.79 26.25
C LEU A 342 -45.62 -2.14 26.90
N PRO A 343 -46.27 -3.24 26.44
CA PRO A 343 -47.43 -3.80 27.15
C PRO A 343 -47.10 -4.10 28.61
N ALA A 344 -48.07 -3.84 29.51
CA ALA A 344 -47.88 -3.94 30.97
C ALA A 344 -47.20 -5.25 31.45
N PRO A 345 -47.49 -6.47 30.92
CA PRO A 345 -46.83 -7.69 31.36
C PRO A 345 -45.34 -7.73 30.97
N LEU A 346 -44.95 -7.18 29.83
CA LEU A 346 -43.54 -7.12 29.41
C LEU A 346 -42.78 -6.02 30.17
N ALA A 347 -43.42 -4.88 30.41
CA ALA A 347 -42.87 -3.79 31.23
C ALA A 347 -42.53 -4.28 32.64
N SER A 348 -43.47 -4.98 33.29
CA SER A 348 -43.29 -5.52 34.65
C SER A 348 -42.19 -6.59 34.74
N GLN A 349 -42.07 -7.44 33.71
CA GLN A 349 -40.99 -8.40 33.64
C GLN A 349 -39.62 -7.73 33.52
N LEU A 350 -39.50 -6.70 32.67
CA LEU A 350 -38.30 -5.91 32.50
C LEU A 350 -37.87 -5.24 33.79
N ASP A 351 -38.83 -4.61 34.50
CA ASP A 351 -38.57 -3.96 35.78
C ASP A 351 -38.17 -4.96 36.87
N THR A 352 -38.83 -6.11 36.89
CA THR A 352 -38.50 -7.18 37.87
C THR A 352 -37.09 -7.71 37.63
N LEU A 353 -36.70 -7.98 36.36
CA LEU A 353 -35.37 -8.45 36.02
C LEU A 353 -34.32 -7.39 36.39
N TRP A 354 -34.60 -6.12 36.11
CA TRP A 354 -33.68 -5.04 36.42
C TRP A 354 -33.52 -4.82 37.91
N GLY A 355 -34.61 -4.85 38.65
CA GLY A 355 -34.62 -4.69 40.11
C GLY A 355 -33.89 -5.79 40.88
N ARG A 356 -33.62 -6.93 40.23
CA ARG A 356 -32.76 -7.98 40.79
C ARG A 356 -31.27 -7.65 40.76
N LEU A 357 -30.86 -6.65 39.95
CA LEU A 357 -29.46 -6.22 39.90
C LEU A 357 -29.14 -5.35 41.12
N PRO A 358 -28.01 -5.56 41.79
CA PRO A 358 -27.54 -4.69 42.87
C PRO A 358 -27.42 -3.22 42.38
N ALA A 359 -27.76 -2.27 43.23
CA ALA A 359 -27.76 -0.84 42.90
C ALA A 359 -26.38 -0.38 42.40
N HIS A 360 -25.29 -0.79 43.06
CA HIS A 360 -23.93 -0.47 42.64
C HIS A 360 -23.59 -0.98 41.23
N LEU A 361 -24.19 -2.12 40.79
CA LEU A 361 -24.00 -2.62 39.42
C LEU A 361 -24.82 -1.80 38.44
N GLN A 362 -25.99 -1.34 38.77
CA GLN A 362 -26.79 -0.45 37.93
C GLN A 362 -26.08 0.89 37.70
N ASP A 363 -25.53 1.51 38.77
CA ASP A 363 -24.75 2.75 38.68
C ASP A 363 -23.46 2.55 37.85
N PHE A 364 -22.78 1.42 38.02
CA PHE A 364 -21.60 1.07 37.25
C PHE A 364 -21.93 0.90 35.77
N LEU A 365 -23.05 0.28 35.42
CA LEU A 365 -23.50 0.15 34.02
C LEU A 365 -23.81 1.50 33.41
N LEU A 366 -24.47 2.40 34.14
CA LEU A 366 -24.79 3.74 33.69
C LEU A 366 -23.52 4.57 33.46
N GLY A 367 -22.64 4.58 34.45
CA GLY A 367 -21.35 5.28 34.35
C GLY A 367 -20.50 4.82 33.18
N SER A 368 -20.48 3.50 32.93
CA SER A 368 -19.73 2.92 31.82
C SER A 368 -20.32 3.23 30.45
N PHE A 369 -21.64 3.36 30.35
CA PHE A 369 -22.29 3.83 29.13
C PHE A 369 -21.78 5.23 28.74
N TRP A 370 -21.75 6.16 29.68
CA TRP A 370 -21.25 7.50 29.41
C TRP A 370 -19.76 7.55 29.11
N LEU A 371 -18.96 6.71 29.79
CA LEU A 371 -17.53 6.55 29.48
C LEU A 371 -17.34 6.04 28.05
N PHE A 372 -18.08 5.00 27.67
CA PHE A 372 -18.00 4.43 26.31
C PHE A 372 -18.47 5.44 25.26
N ALA A 373 -19.56 6.14 25.49
CA ALA A 373 -20.06 7.20 24.62
C ALA A 373 -19.02 8.32 24.45
N GLY A 374 -18.39 8.74 25.55
CA GLY A 374 -17.31 9.73 25.54
C GLY A 374 -16.08 9.26 24.75
N LEU A 375 -15.62 8.02 24.96
CA LEU A 375 -14.52 7.42 24.22
C LEU A 375 -14.84 7.28 22.72
N THR A 376 -16.07 6.92 22.38
CA THR A 376 -16.54 6.83 20.99
C THR A 376 -16.55 8.21 20.33
N ALA A 377 -17.10 9.23 21.02
CA ALA A 377 -17.11 10.60 20.54
C ALA A 377 -15.68 11.16 20.38
N PHE A 378 -14.79 10.88 21.33
CA PHE A 378 -13.38 11.24 21.25
C PHE A 378 -12.67 10.56 20.06
N SER A 379 -12.90 9.26 19.90
CA SER A 379 -12.34 8.47 18.80
C SER A 379 -12.87 8.97 17.45
N TYR A 380 -14.15 9.27 17.36
CA TYR A 380 -14.77 9.87 16.18
C TYR A 380 -14.15 11.23 15.83
N ARG A 381 -14.02 12.14 16.81
CA ARG A 381 -13.34 13.43 16.60
C ARG A 381 -11.89 13.26 16.17
N ARG A 382 -11.19 12.24 16.69
CA ARG A 382 -9.82 11.94 16.30
C ARG A 382 -9.74 11.44 14.86
N LEU A 383 -10.74 10.67 14.39
CA LEU A 383 -10.82 10.22 12.99
C LEU A 383 -11.04 11.38 12.02
N GLN A 384 -11.76 12.42 12.44
CA GLN A 384 -12.02 13.59 11.60
C GLN A 384 -10.77 14.47 11.37
N ARG A 385 -9.71 14.29 12.16
CA ARG A 385 -8.46 15.04 11.95
C ARG A 385 -7.62 14.36 10.89
N PRO A 386 -7.19 15.04 9.82
CA PRO A 386 -6.32 14.46 8.83
C PRO A 386 -4.99 14.02 9.46
N ASP A 387 -4.47 12.87 9.07
CA ASP A 387 -3.13 12.42 9.50
C ASP A 387 -2.12 12.81 8.42
N THR A 388 -1.44 13.92 8.62
CA THR A 388 -0.47 14.48 7.67
C THR A 388 0.96 13.98 7.92
N ARG A 389 1.20 13.13 8.92
CA ARG A 389 2.55 12.77 9.37
C ARG A 389 3.44 12.17 8.29
N LEU A 390 2.87 11.30 7.45
CA LEU A 390 3.64 10.69 6.36
C LEU A 390 3.95 11.73 5.27
N ARG A 391 2.97 12.56 4.91
CA ARG A 391 3.17 13.66 3.96
C ARG A 391 4.26 14.63 4.45
N ASP A 392 4.18 15.06 5.70
CA ASP A 392 5.13 16.01 6.28
C ASP A 392 6.55 15.39 6.35
N ARG A 393 6.65 14.08 6.63
CA ARG A 393 7.92 13.34 6.58
C ARG A 393 8.49 13.29 5.15
N LEU A 394 7.68 13.00 4.14
CA LEU A 394 8.15 12.97 2.74
C LEU A 394 8.64 14.36 2.31
N ARG A 395 7.97 15.43 2.70
CA ARG A 395 8.44 16.81 2.48
C ARG A 395 9.81 17.06 3.11
N GLU A 396 9.98 16.66 4.37
CA GLU A 396 11.26 16.81 5.08
C GLU A 396 12.37 16.00 4.39
N ARG A 397 12.09 14.72 4.07
CA ARG A 397 13.05 13.84 3.42
C ARG A 397 13.40 14.30 2.01
N SER A 398 12.45 14.87 1.26
CA SER A 398 12.70 15.37 -0.10
C SER A 398 13.82 16.43 -0.15
N ALA A 399 13.91 17.31 0.84
CA ALA A 399 14.98 18.29 0.92
C ALA A 399 16.36 17.64 1.17
N ALA A 400 16.42 16.54 1.94
CA ALA A 400 17.64 15.78 2.13
C ALA A 400 18.02 15.00 0.88
N VAL A 401 17.05 14.32 0.23
CA VAL A 401 17.25 13.63 -1.05
C VAL A 401 17.79 14.57 -2.11
N ARG A 402 17.21 15.75 -2.24
CA ARG A 402 17.63 16.77 -3.22
C ARG A 402 19.10 17.14 -3.04
N ARG A 403 19.55 17.33 -1.80
CA ARG A 403 20.96 17.64 -1.49
C ARG A 403 21.90 16.48 -1.81
N VAL A 404 21.50 15.27 -1.45
CA VAL A 404 22.30 14.05 -1.67
C VAL A 404 22.37 13.70 -3.16
N ALA A 405 21.26 13.75 -3.87
CA ALA A 405 21.19 13.45 -5.30
C ALA A 405 21.69 14.60 -6.20
N GLY A 406 21.90 15.79 -5.64
CA GLY A 406 22.31 16.97 -6.42
C GLY A 406 21.28 17.38 -7.47
N CYS A 407 19.98 17.18 -7.19
CA CYS A 407 18.88 17.43 -8.14
C CYS A 407 18.08 18.69 -7.77
N SER A 408 17.36 19.25 -8.75
CA SER A 408 16.47 20.39 -8.54
C SER A 408 15.03 19.98 -8.27
N HIS A 409 14.61 18.81 -8.77
CA HIS A 409 13.25 18.32 -8.66
C HIS A 409 13.24 16.95 -8.02
N VAL A 410 12.42 16.77 -6.98
CA VAL A 410 12.15 15.48 -6.33
C VAL A 410 10.68 15.15 -6.45
N ILE A 411 10.37 14.02 -7.05
CA ILE A 411 9.01 13.53 -7.25
C ILE A 411 8.83 12.22 -6.47
N MET A 412 7.76 12.13 -5.69
CA MET A 412 7.41 10.92 -4.93
C MET A 412 5.92 10.60 -5.13
N GLY A 413 5.51 9.39 -4.75
CA GLY A 413 4.13 8.91 -4.68
C GLY A 413 3.77 8.45 -3.26
N HIS A 414 3.30 7.20 -3.13
CA HIS A 414 3.07 6.44 -1.90
C HIS A 414 1.96 6.95 -0.96
N THR A 415 1.82 8.26 -0.77
CA THR A 415 0.83 8.80 0.18
C THR A 415 -0.58 8.82 -0.37
N HIS A 416 -0.77 8.71 -1.69
CA HIS A 416 -2.02 8.95 -2.42
C HIS A 416 -2.60 10.37 -2.19
N ASP A 417 -1.82 11.27 -1.63
CA ASP A 417 -2.19 12.66 -1.37
C ASP A 417 -1.23 13.56 -2.16
N ALA A 418 -1.73 14.06 -3.28
CA ALA A 418 -0.96 14.92 -4.16
C ALA A 418 -0.48 16.16 -3.38
N ASP A 419 0.78 16.55 -3.57
CA ASP A 419 1.42 17.60 -2.78
C ASP A 419 2.50 18.34 -3.55
N ARG A 420 2.76 19.58 -3.17
CA ARG A 420 3.76 20.42 -3.80
C ARG A 420 4.46 21.34 -2.79
N LEU A 421 5.77 21.40 -2.87
CA LEU A 421 6.58 22.37 -2.14
C LEU A 421 7.62 22.95 -3.10
N ARG A 422 7.72 24.27 -3.17
CA ARG A 422 8.74 24.98 -3.95
C ARG A 422 9.55 25.87 -3.03
N ASP A 423 10.84 25.90 -3.26
CA ASP A 423 11.78 26.80 -2.60
C ASP A 423 12.81 27.30 -3.62
N PRO A 424 13.69 28.27 -3.26
CA PRO A 424 14.69 28.81 -4.19
C PRO A 424 15.67 27.78 -4.76
N GLN A 425 15.78 26.59 -4.13
CA GLN A 425 16.72 25.55 -4.53
C GLN A 425 16.08 24.49 -5.41
N GLY A 426 14.75 24.48 -5.58
CA GLY A 426 14.03 23.55 -6.43
C GLY A 426 12.61 23.23 -5.97
N ALA A 427 12.12 22.07 -6.36
CA ALA A 427 10.75 21.67 -6.09
C ALA A 427 10.63 20.21 -5.61
N TYR A 428 9.68 19.99 -4.73
CA TYR A 428 9.17 18.67 -4.37
C TYR A 428 7.74 18.53 -4.85
N PHE A 429 7.41 17.36 -5.38
CA PHE A 429 6.04 16.98 -5.73
C PHE A 429 5.73 15.59 -5.20
N ASN A 430 4.51 15.40 -4.71
CA ASN A 430 3.91 14.09 -4.63
C ASN A 430 2.89 13.97 -5.76
N CYS A 431 3.05 12.95 -6.60
CA CYS A 431 2.19 12.80 -7.79
C CYS A 431 0.75 12.37 -7.46
N GLY A 432 0.48 12.03 -6.19
CA GLY A 432 -0.85 11.58 -5.76
C GLY A 432 -1.17 10.18 -6.24
N THR A 433 -2.36 9.99 -6.82
CA THR A 433 -2.83 8.66 -7.23
C THR A 433 -3.74 8.73 -8.46
N TRP A 434 -3.85 7.59 -9.16
CA TRP A 434 -4.79 7.36 -10.27
C TRP A 434 -5.97 6.45 -9.84
N THR A 435 -5.99 6.01 -8.60
CA THR A 435 -7.10 5.26 -8.01
C THR A 435 -8.04 6.19 -7.26
N LYS A 436 -9.26 5.71 -6.99
CA LYS A 436 -10.26 6.48 -6.24
C LYS A 436 -9.81 6.74 -4.81
N VAL A 437 -9.96 7.97 -4.35
CA VAL A 437 -9.60 8.38 -2.99
C VAL A 437 -10.86 8.50 -2.14
N PHE A 438 -10.98 7.65 -1.13
CA PHE A 438 -12.06 7.73 -0.15
C PHE A 438 -11.66 8.61 1.04
N SER A 439 -12.47 9.63 1.35
CA SER A 439 -12.34 10.43 2.57
C SER A 439 -13.19 9.83 3.69
N PRO A 440 -12.58 9.23 4.72
CA PRO A 440 -13.31 8.68 5.84
C PRO A 440 -13.99 9.76 6.68
N GLU A 441 -13.48 11.00 6.65
CA GLU A 441 -14.02 12.14 7.35
C GLU A 441 -15.37 12.54 6.79
N GLU A 442 -15.47 12.60 5.49
CA GLU A 442 -16.66 13.07 4.78
C GLU A 442 -17.50 11.93 4.23
N ARG A 443 -16.98 10.69 4.27
CA ARG A 443 -17.63 9.47 3.75
C ARG A 443 -17.97 9.56 2.26
N VAL A 444 -17.14 10.26 1.51
CA VAL A 444 -17.30 10.46 0.07
C VAL A 444 -16.02 10.08 -0.69
N ILE A 445 -16.17 9.76 -1.96
CA ILE A 445 -15.05 9.65 -2.88
C ILE A 445 -14.65 11.07 -3.29
N ARG A 446 -13.36 11.37 -3.17
CA ARG A 446 -12.77 12.67 -3.52
C ARG A 446 -12.25 12.62 -4.94
N GLU A 447 -13.14 12.81 -5.92
CA GLU A 447 -12.79 12.82 -7.34
C GLU A 447 -11.74 13.89 -7.68
N GLU A 448 -11.74 15.00 -6.95
CA GLU A 448 -10.75 16.07 -7.15
C GLU A 448 -9.31 15.69 -6.77
N LYS A 449 -9.12 14.56 -6.07
CA LYS A 449 -7.81 14.03 -5.67
C LYS A 449 -7.30 12.90 -6.57
N GLU A 450 -8.10 12.44 -7.52
CA GLU A 450 -7.76 11.38 -8.46
C GLU A 450 -7.06 11.92 -9.71
N LEU A 451 -6.43 11.01 -10.45
CA LEU A 451 -5.84 11.27 -11.77
C LEU A 451 -4.81 12.40 -11.76
N THR A 452 -4.08 12.54 -10.64
CA THR A 452 -3.03 13.55 -10.51
C THR A 452 -1.70 13.02 -11.03
N PHE A 453 -0.91 13.92 -11.61
CA PHE A 453 0.42 13.64 -12.15
C PHE A 453 1.30 14.88 -12.13
N VAL A 454 2.60 14.69 -12.28
CA VAL A 454 3.57 15.77 -12.41
C VAL A 454 4.03 15.84 -13.86
N ARG A 455 3.95 17.02 -14.45
CA ARG A 455 4.51 17.31 -15.79
C ARG A 455 5.76 18.14 -15.63
N LEU A 456 6.86 17.65 -16.18
CA LEU A 456 8.13 18.35 -16.27
C LEU A 456 8.37 18.77 -17.71
N LEU A 457 8.66 20.04 -17.93
CA LEU A 457 9.02 20.57 -19.24
C LEU A 457 10.44 21.13 -19.16
N ARG A 458 11.28 20.75 -20.12
CA ARG A 458 12.63 21.31 -20.24
C ARG A 458 12.54 22.75 -20.72
N ILE A 459 13.21 23.66 -20.05
CA ILE A 459 13.34 25.06 -20.36
C ILE A 459 14.81 25.44 -20.43
N GLU A 460 15.13 26.62 -20.92
CA GLU A 460 16.52 27.07 -21.11
C GLU A 460 17.40 26.92 -19.87
N ASN A 461 16.86 27.16 -18.67
CA ASN A 461 17.59 27.13 -17.41
C ASN A 461 17.23 25.91 -16.50
N GLY A 462 16.86 24.77 -17.09
CA GLY A 462 16.56 23.56 -16.34
C GLY A 462 15.15 23.02 -16.58
N TRP A 463 14.40 22.71 -15.51
CA TRP A 463 13.08 22.11 -15.59
C TRP A 463 12.01 22.99 -14.97
N ARG A 464 10.86 23.05 -15.62
CA ARG A 464 9.63 23.56 -15.05
C ARG A 464 8.72 22.39 -14.70
N GLY A 465 8.41 22.21 -13.40
CA GLY A 465 7.51 21.18 -12.90
C GLY A 465 6.15 21.75 -12.52
N ASP A 466 5.07 21.10 -12.95
CA ASP A 466 3.71 21.43 -12.58
C ASP A 466 2.95 20.20 -12.13
N LEU A 467 2.27 20.30 -10.98
CA LEU A 467 1.36 19.26 -10.51
C LEU A 467 0.00 19.47 -11.18
N MET A 468 -0.44 18.47 -11.90
CA MET A 468 -1.60 18.50 -12.77
C MET A 468 -2.63 17.46 -12.37
N ARG A 469 -3.87 17.63 -12.82
CA ARG A 469 -4.93 16.63 -12.77
C ARG A 469 -5.51 16.41 -14.17
N TRP A 470 -5.72 15.18 -14.54
CA TRP A 470 -6.39 14.84 -15.78
C TRP A 470 -7.91 14.92 -15.60
N GLU A 471 -8.61 15.67 -16.48
CA GLU A 471 -10.06 15.88 -16.39
C GLU A 471 -10.86 15.20 -17.53
N GLY A 472 -10.23 14.33 -18.32
CA GLY A 472 -10.89 13.55 -19.38
C GLY A 472 -10.64 14.06 -20.80
N ILE A 473 -11.33 13.47 -21.77
CA ILE A 473 -11.03 13.57 -23.21
C ILE A 473 -11.27 14.97 -23.78
N ALA A 474 -12.15 15.75 -23.17
CA ALA A 474 -12.56 17.06 -23.70
C ALA A 474 -11.76 18.25 -23.13
N CYS A 475 -10.87 18.01 -22.20
CA CYS A 475 -10.20 19.06 -21.45
C CYS A 475 -8.71 18.85 -21.41
N ASP A 476 -7.97 19.92 -21.63
CA ASP A 476 -6.57 20.00 -21.26
C ASP A 476 -6.40 19.65 -19.78
N SER A 477 -5.26 19.04 -19.44
CA SER A 477 -4.90 18.81 -18.07
C SER A 477 -4.84 20.14 -17.31
N ARG A 478 -5.59 20.23 -16.19
CA ARG A 478 -5.64 21.44 -15.38
C ARG A 478 -4.72 21.33 -14.16
N PRO A 479 -4.23 22.47 -13.64
CA PRO A 479 -3.53 22.48 -12.36
C PRO A 479 -4.39 21.80 -11.27
N ALA A 480 -3.79 20.94 -10.47
CA ALA A 480 -4.50 20.26 -9.39
C ALA A 480 -5.00 21.28 -8.35
N LEU A 481 -6.31 21.33 -8.14
CA LEU A 481 -6.99 22.31 -7.27
C LEU A 481 -6.57 22.23 -5.79
N VAL A 482 -5.95 21.14 -5.38
CA VAL A 482 -5.49 20.86 -4.00
C VAL A 482 -4.44 21.89 -3.53
N PHE A 483 -3.89 22.70 -4.42
CA PHE A 483 -2.72 23.54 -4.19
C PHE A 483 -2.93 25.00 -4.52
N ARG A 484 -4.05 25.58 -4.14
CA ARG A 484 -4.08 27.03 -4.00
C ARG A 484 -3.10 27.38 -2.88
N ASP A 485 -2.05 28.09 -3.24
CA ASP A 485 -1.09 28.65 -2.28
C ASP A 485 -1.88 29.37 -1.19
N ARG A 486 -1.70 28.95 0.07
CA ARG A 486 -2.19 29.68 1.23
C ARG A 486 -1.19 30.72 1.60
#